data_403aa851eda579f93b21e7857b3804a7
#
_entry.id   403aa851eda579f93b21e7857b3804a7
#
_cell.length_a   1.000
_cell.length_b   1.000
_cell.length_c   1.000
_cell.angle_alpha   90.00
_cell.angle_beta   90.00
_cell.angle_gamma   90.00
#
_symmetry.space_group_name_H-M   'P 1'
#
loop_
_entity.id
_entity.type
_entity.pdbx_description
1 polymer ?
#
loop_
_entity_poly.entity_id
_entity_poly.type
_entity_poly.pdbx_seq_one_letter_code
_entity_poly.pdbx_strand_id
1 'polypeptide(L)'
;MAIRKITFDGSQVSSKDDADFYYHLLDLTAAGVVKGLYNDCTVTAGNNLLTVAKGVVAVYGRLILIESNSQVAIILDSVKYGYLILKVDLATNAITLYAKEGISTYPTLTQNNLHNTAGIYE
;
A
#
# COMPACT_ATOMS: atom_id res chain seq x y z
N MET A 1 -32.69 8.57 14.08
CA MET A 1 -31.28 9.04 13.99
C MET A 1 -30.36 7.91 14.37
N ALA A 2 -29.41 7.59 13.53
CA ALA A 2 -28.45 6.54 13.83
C ALA A 2 -27.10 7.19 14.17
N ILE A 3 -26.67 7.04 15.41
CA ILE A 3 -25.39 7.53 15.91
C ILE A 3 -24.65 6.33 16.47
N ARG A 4 -23.39 6.13 16.01
CA ARG A 4 -22.59 5.00 16.41
C ARG A 4 -21.34 5.47 17.16
N LYS A 5 -21.09 4.84 18.30
CA LYS A 5 -19.86 5.04 19.04
C LYS A 5 -18.72 4.31 18.33
N ILE A 6 -17.58 4.96 18.15
CA ILE A 6 -16.43 4.37 17.47
C ILE A 6 -15.32 4.07 18.48
N THR A 7 -14.92 5.08 19.25
CA THR A 7 -13.75 4.96 20.16
C THR A 7 -14.14 4.94 21.62
N PHE A 8 -15.27 4.34 21.97
CA PHE A 8 -15.75 4.19 23.34
C PHE A 8 -15.53 2.76 23.83
N ASP A 9 -15.46 2.58 25.13
CA ASP A 9 -15.42 1.25 25.73
C ASP A 9 -16.63 0.42 25.26
N GLY A 10 -16.38 -0.82 24.89
CA GLY A 10 -17.40 -1.73 24.39
C GLY A 10 -17.83 -1.52 22.94
N SER A 11 -17.23 -0.56 22.24
CA SER A 11 -17.49 -0.36 20.81
C SER A 11 -16.82 -1.45 19.98
N GLN A 12 -17.45 -1.83 18.87
CA GLN A 12 -16.82 -2.72 17.91
C GLN A 12 -15.71 -1.99 17.16
N VAL A 13 -14.57 -2.65 17.02
CA VAL A 13 -13.48 -2.18 16.18
C VAL A 13 -13.69 -2.68 14.77
N SER A 14 -13.66 -1.79 13.79
CA SER A 14 -13.73 -2.17 12.38
C SER A 14 -12.53 -1.64 11.62
N SER A 15 -12.05 -2.42 10.67
CA SER A 15 -10.93 -2.00 9.82
C SER A 15 -11.29 -0.78 8.95
N LYS A 16 -12.57 -0.64 8.60
CA LYS A 16 -13.03 0.53 7.85
C LYS A 16 -12.94 1.80 8.69
N ASP A 17 -13.37 1.77 9.94
CA ASP A 17 -13.30 2.93 10.83
C ASP A 17 -11.84 3.32 11.09
N ASP A 18 -10.98 2.32 11.36
CA ASP A 18 -9.55 2.57 11.55
C ASP A 18 -8.91 3.17 10.30
N ALA A 19 -9.24 2.66 9.13
CA ALA A 19 -8.70 3.19 7.87
C ALA A 19 -9.15 4.63 7.62
N ASP A 20 -10.40 4.98 7.95
CA ASP A 20 -10.88 6.35 7.85
C ASP A 20 -10.07 7.29 8.76
N PHE A 21 -9.80 6.86 10.00
CA PHE A 21 -8.98 7.64 10.91
C PHE A 21 -7.56 7.85 10.39
N TYR A 22 -6.90 6.78 9.99
CA TYR A 22 -5.52 6.87 9.49
C TYR A 22 -5.45 7.70 8.21
N TYR A 23 -6.43 7.58 7.33
CA TYR A 23 -6.50 8.39 6.12
C TYR A 23 -6.51 9.88 6.44
N HIS A 24 -7.35 10.29 7.38
CA HIS A 24 -7.44 11.70 7.79
C HIS A 24 -6.23 12.17 8.59
N LEU A 25 -5.65 11.32 9.42
CA LEU A 25 -4.47 11.66 10.21
C LEU A 25 -3.20 11.73 9.37
N LEU A 26 -3.11 10.95 8.29
CA LEU A 26 -1.94 10.85 7.42
C LEU A 26 -2.02 11.74 6.18
N ASP A 27 -2.84 12.77 6.19
CA ASP A 27 -2.94 13.74 5.10
C ASP A 27 -3.71 13.22 3.87
N LEU A 28 -4.91 12.75 4.08
CA LEU A 28 -5.96 12.43 3.08
C LEU A 28 -5.57 11.67 1.82
N THR A 29 -4.37 11.85 1.30
CA THR A 29 -3.87 11.21 0.09
C THR A 29 -2.65 10.36 0.34
N ALA A 30 -2.32 10.11 1.61
CA ALA A 30 -1.07 9.44 1.96
C ALA A 30 -1.05 7.99 1.47
N ALA A 31 -0.08 7.72 0.63
CA ALA A 31 0.29 6.37 0.20
C ALA A 31 1.81 6.30 0.13
N GLY A 32 2.38 5.27 0.72
CA GLY A 32 3.82 5.10 0.73
C GLY A 32 4.35 4.49 2.01
N VAL A 33 5.67 4.49 2.14
CA VAL A 33 6.35 3.89 3.28
C VAL A 33 6.23 4.77 4.52
N VAL A 34 5.86 4.15 5.64
CA VAL A 34 5.89 4.81 6.95
C VAL A 34 7.32 4.75 7.48
N LYS A 35 8.01 5.88 7.49
CA LYS A 35 9.42 5.96 7.88
C LYS A 35 9.62 5.77 9.38
N GLY A 36 10.76 5.19 9.74
CA GLY A 36 11.15 4.99 11.14
C GLY A 36 10.65 3.69 11.75
N LEU A 37 10.00 2.82 10.99
CA LEU A 37 9.52 1.51 11.45
C LEU A 37 10.29 0.37 10.77
N TYR A 38 10.89 -0.47 11.58
CA TYR A 38 11.69 -1.62 11.12
C TYR A 38 12.81 -1.17 10.18
N ASN A 39 12.89 -1.74 8.99
CA ASN A 39 13.92 -1.41 8.00
C ASN A 39 13.41 -0.50 6.86
N ASP A 40 12.32 0.24 7.12
CA ASP A 40 11.77 1.25 6.20
C ASP A 40 11.44 0.72 4.80
N CYS A 41 11.12 -0.56 4.66
CA CYS A 41 10.88 -1.19 3.36
C CYS A 41 12.02 -0.92 2.36
N THR A 42 13.26 -0.86 2.83
CA THR A 42 14.41 -0.59 1.97
C THR A 42 14.45 -1.56 0.80
N VAL A 43 14.59 -1.03 -0.42
CA VAL A 43 14.61 -1.82 -1.64
C VAL A 43 16.05 -2.00 -2.11
N THR A 44 16.43 -3.25 -2.34
CA THR A 44 17.73 -3.59 -2.96
C THR A 44 17.50 -4.37 -4.24
N ALA A 45 18.35 -4.12 -5.24
CA ALA A 45 18.23 -4.76 -6.54
C ALA A 45 19.39 -5.74 -6.78
N GLY A 46 19.11 -6.84 -7.47
CA GLY A 46 20.12 -7.80 -7.89
C GLY A 46 19.52 -8.91 -8.74
N ASN A 47 20.22 -9.32 -9.79
CA ASN A 47 19.88 -10.50 -10.62
C ASN A 47 18.39 -10.59 -11.03
N ASN A 48 17.85 -9.51 -11.58
CA ASN A 48 16.45 -9.42 -12.01
C ASN A 48 15.44 -9.56 -10.86
N LEU A 49 15.87 -9.24 -9.65
CA LEU A 49 15.01 -9.26 -8.46
C LEU A 49 15.12 -7.94 -7.72
N LEU A 50 13.99 -7.50 -7.18
CA LEU A 50 13.94 -6.46 -6.16
C LEU A 50 13.59 -7.12 -4.83
N THR A 51 14.34 -6.77 -3.80
CA THR A 51 14.07 -7.25 -2.43
C THR A 51 13.63 -6.08 -1.58
N VAL A 52 12.46 -6.23 -0.95
CA VAL A 52 11.89 -5.24 -0.03
C VAL A 52 12.08 -5.72 1.38
N ALA A 53 12.74 -4.92 2.20
CA ALA A 53 12.97 -5.24 3.60
C ALA A 53 11.70 -5.02 4.44
N LYS A 54 11.69 -5.57 5.63
CA LYS A 54 10.59 -5.42 6.59
C LYS A 54 10.26 -3.95 6.84
N GLY A 55 8.98 -3.63 6.84
CA GLY A 55 8.52 -2.27 7.09
C GLY A 55 7.01 -2.15 7.00
N VAL A 56 6.52 -0.93 7.14
CA VAL A 56 5.09 -0.62 7.12
C VAL A 56 4.79 0.32 5.96
N VAL A 57 3.74 0.00 5.23
CA VAL A 57 3.25 0.81 4.11
C VAL A 57 1.84 1.28 4.42
N ALA A 58 1.56 2.55 4.16
CA ALA A 58 0.22 3.12 4.22
C ALA A 58 -0.34 3.24 2.81
N VAL A 59 -1.53 2.74 2.59
CA VAL A 59 -2.23 2.85 1.30
C VAL A 59 -3.65 3.35 1.59
N TYR A 60 -3.85 4.63 1.41
CA TYR A 60 -5.14 5.30 1.62
C TYR A 60 -5.82 4.93 2.95
N GLY A 61 -5.07 5.01 4.03
CA GLY A 61 -5.54 4.72 5.39
C GLY A 61 -5.40 3.26 5.82
N ARG A 62 -5.06 2.36 4.93
CA ARG A 62 -4.78 0.97 5.27
C ARG A 62 -3.31 0.80 5.60
N LEU A 63 -3.00 0.27 6.77
CA LEU A 63 -1.63 -0.01 7.17
C LEU A 63 -1.31 -1.48 6.89
N ILE A 64 -0.18 -1.70 6.23
CA ILE A 64 0.24 -3.03 5.79
C ILE A 64 1.65 -3.27 6.29
N LEU A 65 1.86 -4.39 6.98
CA LEU A 65 3.17 -4.81 7.46
C LEU A 65 3.77 -5.82 6.48
N ILE A 66 4.93 -5.48 5.94
CA ILE A 66 5.79 -6.45 5.24
C ILE A 66 6.64 -7.12 6.33
N GLU A 67 6.31 -8.35 6.66
CA GLU A 67 6.85 -9.02 7.85
C GLU A 67 8.30 -9.46 7.72
N SER A 68 8.75 -9.71 6.49
CA SER A 68 10.11 -10.16 6.20
C SER A 68 10.51 -9.74 4.80
N ASN A 69 11.79 -9.91 4.46
CA ASN A 69 12.28 -9.62 3.12
C ASN A 69 11.41 -10.32 2.06
N SER A 70 10.89 -9.53 1.14
CA SER A 70 10.00 -10.01 0.09
C SER A 70 10.61 -9.69 -1.28
N GLN A 71 10.54 -10.64 -2.20
CA GLN A 71 11.17 -10.52 -3.51
C GLN A 71 10.14 -10.35 -4.62
N VAL A 72 10.46 -9.49 -5.57
CA VAL A 72 9.66 -9.27 -6.78
C VAL A 72 10.57 -9.41 -7.99
N ALA A 73 10.17 -10.26 -8.94
CA ALA A 73 10.90 -10.44 -10.18
C ALA A 73 10.67 -9.23 -11.11
N ILE A 74 11.74 -8.81 -11.79
CA ILE A 74 11.67 -7.78 -12.81
C ILE A 74 12.32 -8.28 -14.10
N ILE A 75 11.92 -7.69 -15.24
CA ILE A 75 12.45 -8.04 -16.53
C ILE A 75 13.39 -6.90 -17.00
N LEU A 76 14.66 -7.22 -17.22
CA LEU A 76 15.69 -6.24 -17.57
C LEU A 76 16.11 -6.33 -19.05
N ASP A 77 15.17 -6.54 -19.95
CA ASP A 77 15.47 -6.69 -21.38
C ASP A 77 15.49 -5.36 -22.16
N SER A 78 15.13 -4.26 -21.52
CA SER A 78 15.13 -2.92 -22.11
C SER A 78 15.17 -1.86 -21.03
N VAL A 79 15.41 -0.59 -21.42
CA VAL A 79 15.29 0.54 -20.49
C VAL A 79 13.83 0.71 -20.15
N LYS A 80 13.53 0.65 -18.85
CA LYS A 80 12.18 0.74 -18.34
C LYS A 80 12.08 1.73 -17.19
N TYR A 81 10.91 2.30 -17.08
CA TYR A 81 10.52 3.10 -15.93
C TYR A 81 9.45 2.32 -15.17
N GLY A 82 9.55 2.27 -13.87
CA GLY A 82 8.60 1.46 -13.12
C GLY A 82 8.48 1.87 -11.67
N TYR A 83 7.46 1.31 -11.05
CA TYR A 83 7.21 1.44 -9.63
C TYR A 83 7.15 0.06 -9.00
N LEU A 84 7.72 -0.06 -7.82
CA LEU A 84 7.44 -1.18 -6.95
C LEU A 84 6.21 -0.82 -6.13
N ILE A 85 5.14 -1.57 -6.30
CA ILE A 85 3.81 -1.22 -5.82
C ILE A 85 3.29 -2.26 -4.86
N LEU A 86 2.67 -1.78 -3.79
CA LEU A 86 1.82 -2.59 -2.94
C LEU A 86 0.37 -2.27 -3.30
N LYS A 87 -0.26 -3.14 -4.06
CA LYS A 87 -1.64 -2.97 -4.50
C LYS A 87 -2.61 -3.53 -3.47
N VAL A 88 -3.59 -2.72 -3.11
CA VAL A 88 -4.70 -3.13 -2.26
C VAL A 88 -5.96 -3.19 -3.11
N ASP A 89 -6.61 -4.34 -3.12
CA ASP A 89 -7.90 -4.53 -3.78
C ASP A 89 -8.96 -4.77 -2.69
N LEU A 90 -9.77 -3.77 -2.41
CA LEU A 90 -10.80 -3.86 -1.39
C LEU A 90 -12.03 -4.63 -1.83
N ALA A 91 -12.23 -4.85 -3.12
CA ALA A 91 -13.34 -5.67 -3.60
C ALA A 91 -13.11 -7.15 -3.27
N THR A 92 -11.86 -7.62 -3.38
CA THR A 92 -11.48 -9.00 -3.08
C THR A 92 -10.74 -9.15 -1.76
N ASN A 93 -10.49 -8.04 -1.07
CA ASN A 93 -9.72 -7.98 0.18
C ASN A 93 -8.32 -8.61 0.03
N ALA A 94 -7.64 -8.28 -1.06
CA ALA A 94 -6.35 -8.87 -1.42
C ALA A 94 -5.26 -7.81 -1.48
N ILE A 95 -4.03 -8.23 -1.20
CA ILE A 95 -2.83 -7.40 -1.25
C ILE A 95 -1.82 -8.08 -2.16
N THR A 96 -1.21 -7.31 -3.07
CA THR A 96 -0.20 -7.83 -3.98
C THR A 96 0.98 -6.86 -4.04
N LEU A 97 2.18 -7.39 -3.86
CA LEU A 97 3.43 -6.67 -4.09
C LEU A 97 3.94 -7.03 -5.49
N TYR A 98 4.10 -6.02 -6.36
CA TYR A 98 4.56 -6.27 -7.72
C TYR A 98 5.24 -5.04 -8.32
N ALA A 99 5.96 -5.28 -9.43
CA ALA A 99 6.58 -4.20 -10.20
C ALA A 99 5.67 -3.85 -11.39
N LYS A 100 5.28 -2.59 -11.49
CA LYS A 100 4.52 -2.07 -12.62
C LYS A 100 5.45 -1.28 -13.50
N GLU A 101 5.61 -1.69 -14.75
CA GLU A 101 6.63 -1.17 -15.66
C GLU A 101 6.03 -0.48 -16.87
N GLY A 102 6.69 0.61 -17.29
CA GLY A 102 6.43 1.29 -18.56
C GLY A 102 7.69 1.27 -19.43
N ILE A 103 7.55 1.36 -20.75
CA ILE A 103 8.70 1.25 -21.67
C ILE A 103 9.44 2.57 -21.80
N SER A 104 8.74 3.65 -22.10
CA SER A 104 9.34 4.97 -22.31
C SER A 104 8.93 6.01 -21.28
N THR A 105 7.95 5.72 -20.47
CA THR A 105 7.44 6.58 -19.40
C THR A 105 7.05 5.73 -18.20
N TYR A 106 6.90 6.37 -17.03
CA TYR A 106 6.34 5.68 -15.87
C TYR A 106 4.91 5.24 -16.14
N PRO A 107 4.52 4.04 -15.67
CA PRO A 107 3.14 3.58 -15.83
C PRO A 107 2.19 4.40 -14.97
N THR A 108 0.92 4.44 -15.38
CA THR A 108 -0.14 5.08 -14.60
C THR A 108 -0.56 4.16 -13.47
N LEU A 109 -0.67 4.71 -12.27
CA LEU A 109 -1.17 3.98 -11.11
C LEU A 109 -2.69 3.93 -11.13
N THR A 110 -3.26 2.79 -10.73
CA THR A 110 -4.70 2.64 -10.58
C THR A 110 -5.08 3.06 -9.16
N GLN A 111 -5.87 4.13 -9.05
CA GLN A 111 -6.23 4.69 -7.76
C GLN A 111 -7.69 5.13 -7.79
N ASN A 112 -8.50 4.59 -6.89
CA ASN A 112 -9.86 5.06 -6.74
C ASN A 112 -9.88 6.46 -6.12
N ASN A 113 -10.83 7.26 -6.56
CA ASN A 113 -11.00 8.61 -6.02
C ASN A 113 -11.60 8.62 -4.61
N LEU A 114 -12.29 7.56 -4.25
CA LEU A 114 -12.96 7.45 -2.95
C LEU A 114 -12.21 6.42 -2.10
N HIS A 115 -11.57 6.89 -1.05
CA HIS A 115 -10.91 6.00 -0.11
C HIS A 115 -11.91 5.06 0.56
N ASN A 116 -11.44 3.89 0.97
CA ASN A 116 -12.18 2.93 1.78
C ASN A 116 -13.47 2.39 1.12
N THR A 117 -13.54 2.43 -0.19
CA THR A 117 -14.59 1.79 -0.98
C THR A 117 -14.02 0.63 -1.78
N ALA A 118 -14.89 -0.26 -2.26
CA ALA A 118 -14.44 -1.36 -3.12
C ALA A 118 -13.70 -0.82 -4.35
N GLY A 119 -12.56 -1.41 -4.65
CA GLY A 119 -11.73 -1.00 -5.78
C GLY A 119 -10.24 -1.22 -5.53
N ILE A 120 -9.43 -0.72 -6.46
CA ILE A 120 -7.99 -0.93 -6.48
C ILE A 120 -7.27 0.36 -6.08
N TYR A 121 -6.27 0.21 -5.20
CA TYR A 121 -5.39 1.28 -4.73
C TYR A 121 -3.94 0.83 -4.88
N GLU A 122 -3.15 1.56 -5.67
CA GLU A 122 -1.74 1.29 -5.96
C GLU A 122 -0.79 2.32 -5.37
#